data_e5616a259f97839ba24d2c376aad357a
#
_entry.id   e5616a259f97839ba24d2c376aad357a
#
_cell.length_a   1.000
_cell.length_b   1.000
_cell.length_c   1.000
_cell.angle_alpha   90.00
_cell.angle_beta   90.00
_cell.angle_gamma   90.00
#
_symmetry.space_group_name_H-M   'P 1'
#
loop_
_entity.id
_entity.type
_entity.pdbx_description
1 polymer ?
#
loop_
_entity_poly.entity_id
_entity_poly.type
_entity_poly.pdbx_seq_one_letter_code
_entity_poly.pdbx_strand_id
1 'polypeptide(L)'
;MTPGPAEHGIVGDLSAINIQRGRDHGLPPYNHFRKICGLSLAASIDNFTNINAAQRERIRVAYNDSVNDVDLFVGGLSETPLPGSTMGATFTCILVKGFKNLRVGDRFWYERNDSYTGFTMGQLNSIRNATLARVLCDNSDGIGRITPNVFLERSVSNDLTDCFSLKIVNLNEWKEGKRLPDRLYFPGAMEIDQQNLCHKIFARVFRGTGWCSTDR
;
A
#
# COMPACT_ATOMS: atom_id res chain seq x y z
N MET A 1 -8.88 -27.36 10.01
CA MET A 1 -9.10 -26.65 11.30
C MET A 1 -10.35 -25.79 11.14
N THR A 2 -11.43 -26.13 11.80
CA THR A 2 -12.62 -25.28 11.91
C THR A 2 -12.28 -24.12 12.86
N PRO A 3 -12.50 -22.86 12.47
CA PRO A 3 -12.33 -21.74 13.40
C PRO A 3 -13.27 -21.93 14.57
N GLY A 4 -12.77 -21.84 15.81
CA GLY A 4 -13.59 -21.81 16.99
C GLY A 4 -14.52 -20.56 16.99
N PRO A 5 -15.58 -20.56 17.81
CA PRO A 5 -16.48 -19.41 17.88
C PRO A 5 -15.70 -18.18 18.32
N ALA A 6 -15.72 -17.13 17.49
CA ALA A 6 -15.16 -15.85 17.84
C ALA A 6 -15.95 -15.24 19.00
N GLU A 7 -15.28 -14.81 20.05
CA GLU A 7 -15.88 -14.17 21.23
C GLU A 7 -16.67 -12.88 20.92
N HIS A 8 -16.67 -12.41 19.67
CA HIS A 8 -17.39 -11.23 19.19
C HIS A 8 -18.15 -11.47 17.88
N GLY A 9 -18.75 -12.62 17.71
CA GLY A 9 -19.97 -12.80 16.89
C GLY A 9 -19.91 -12.59 15.38
N ILE A 10 -18.79 -12.27 14.75
CA ILE A 10 -18.67 -12.16 13.30
C ILE A 10 -17.49 -12.97 12.82
N VAL A 11 -17.72 -14.24 12.54
CA VAL A 11 -16.82 -15.03 11.67
C VAL A 11 -17.09 -14.54 10.25
N GLY A 12 -16.39 -13.46 9.82
CA GLY A 12 -16.57 -12.91 8.49
C GLY A 12 -15.74 -13.67 7.46
N ASP A 13 -16.38 -14.23 6.45
CA ASP A 13 -15.71 -14.58 5.20
C ASP A 13 -15.28 -13.27 4.52
N LEU A 14 -13.99 -12.95 4.59
CA LEU A 14 -13.46 -11.72 4.04
C LEU A 14 -13.71 -11.60 2.52
N SER A 15 -13.69 -12.71 1.80
CA SER A 15 -13.98 -12.71 0.36
C SER A 15 -15.42 -12.32 0.08
N ALA A 16 -16.37 -12.87 0.85
CA ALA A 16 -17.78 -12.49 0.76
C ALA A 16 -18.00 -11.01 1.14
N ILE A 17 -17.32 -10.53 2.18
CA ILE A 17 -17.33 -9.12 2.58
C ILE A 17 -16.81 -8.22 1.45
N ASN A 18 -15.73 -8.57 0.79
CA ASN A 18 -15.17 -7.79 -0.32
C ASN A 18 -16.13 -7.73 -1.53
N ILE A 19 -16.79 -8.84 -1.87
CA ILE A 19 -17.81 -8.86 -2.91
C ILE A 19 -18.97 -7.92 -2.54
N GLN A 20 -19.54 -8.11 -1.34
CA GLN A 20 -20.65 -7.29 -0.86
C GLN A 20 -20.26 -5.80 -0.80
N ARG A 21 -19.05 -5.49 -0.33
CA ARG A 21 -18.55 -4.11 -0.26
C ARG A 21 -18.45 -3.48 -1.65
N GLY A 22 -18.00 -4.22 -2.66
CA GLY A 22 -17.98 -3.75 -4.04
C GLY A 22 -19.39 -3.38 -4.53
N ARG A 23 -20.39 -4.21 -4.23
CA ARG A 23 -21.79 -3.96 -4.58
C ARG A 23 -22.38 -2.76 -3.82
N ASP A 24 -22.11 -2.66 -2.52
CA ASP A 24 -22.55 -1.53 -1.68
C ASP A 24 -21.99 -0.19 -2.17
N HIS A 25 -20.79 -0.17 -2.71
CA HIS A 25 -20.16 1.02 -3.26
C HIS A 25 -20.49 1.26 -4.75
N GLY A 26 -21.35 0.45 -5.34
CA GLY A 26 -21.77 0.59 -6.74
C GLY A 26 -20.61 0.39 -7.73
N LEU A 27 -19.63 -0.46 -7.41
CA LEU A 27 -18.58 -0.76 -8.37
C LEU A 27 -19.15 -1.46 -9.59
N PRO A 28 -18.80 -1.02 -10.83
CA PRO A 28 -19.17 -1.73 -12.04
C PRO A 28 -18.64 -3.17 -12.07
N PRO A 29 -19.27 -4.06 -12.89
CA PRO A 29 -18.78 -5.41 -13.07
C PRO A 29 -17.36 -5.47 -13.65
N TYR A 30 -16.69 -6.60 -13.45
CA TYR A 30 -15.33 -6.87 -13.93
C TYR A 30 -15.14 -6.56 -15.42
N ASN A 31 -16.09 -6.94 -16.26
CA ASN A 31 -16.04 -6.70 -17.70
C ASN A 31 -15.94 -5.20 -18.05
N HIS A 32 -16.56 -4.34 -17.26
CA HIS A 32 -16.45 -2.88 -17.43
C HIS A 32 -15.03 -2.37 -17.11
N PHE A 33 -14.41 -2.90 -16.03
CA PHE A 33 -13.03 -2.55 -15.69
C PHE A 33 -12.01 -3.06 -16.71
N ARG A 34 -12.26 -4.19 -17.37
CA ARG A 34 -11.46 -4.62 -18.52
C ARG A 34 -11.38 -3.52 -19.58
N LYS A 35 -12.53 -2.94 -19.96
CA LYS A 35 -12.57 -1.83 -20.91
C LYS A 35 -11.78 -0.61 -20.43
N ILE A 36 -11.97 -0.20 -19.17
CA ILE A 36 -11.24 0.94 -18.57
C ILE A 36 -9.71 0.71 -18.61
N CYS A 37 -9.29 -0.53 -18.50
CA CYS A 37 -7.89 -0.95 -18.52
C CYS A 37 -7.34 -1.26 -19.92
N GLY A 38 -8.11 -1.00 -20.97
CA GLY A 38 -7.69 -1.22 -22.36
C GLY A 38 -7.72 -2.68 -22.80
N LEU A 39 -8.36 -3.56 -22.01
CA LEU A 39 -8.62 -4.93 -22.41
C LEU A 39 -9.92 -5.02 -23.20
N SER A 40 -10.05 -6.03 -24.06
CA SER A 40 -11.28 -6.25 -24.82
C SER A 40 -12.44 -6.56 -23.91
N LEU A 41 -13.61 -5.96 -24.20
CA LEU A 41 -14.87 -6.43 -23.62
C LEU A 41 -15.09 -7.88 -24.01
N ALA A 42 -15.42 -8.71 -23.03
CA ALA A 42 -15.79 -10.10 -23.27
C ALA A 42 -17.28 -10.19 -23.60
N ALA A 43 -17.60 -10.87 -24.68
CA ALA A 43 -18.99 -11.16 -25.05
C ALA A 43 -19.56 -12.37 -24.28
N SER A 44 -18.68 -13.22 -23.77
CA SER A 44 -19.01 -14.40 -22.95
C SER A 44 -17.90 -14.65 -21.94
N ILE A 45 -18.12 -15.52 -20.95
CA ILE A 45 -17.10 -15.91 -19.96
C ILE A 45 -15.88 -16.57 -20.65
N ASP A 46 -16.09 -17.24 -21.77
CA ASP A 46 -14.99 -17.86 -22.53
C ASP A 46 -14.01 -16.83 -23.10
N ASN A 47 -14.48 -15.62 -23.33
CA ASN A 47 -13.65 -14.51 -23.81
C ASN A 47 -12.81 -13.83 -22.74
N PHE A 48 -12.85 -14.27 -21.49
CA PHE A 48 -11.91 -13.84 -20.46
C PHE A 48 -10.54 -14.53 -20.68
N THR A 49 -9.83 -14.12 -21.72
CA THR A 49 -8.59 -14.77 -22.19
C THR A 49 -7.44 -14.74 -21.16
N ASN A 50 -7.48 -13.82 -20.23
CA ASN A 50 -6.53 -13.68 -19.12
C ASN A 50 -6.91 -14.50 -17.86
N ILE A 51 -7.99 -15.26 -17.92
CA ILE A 51 -8.43 -16.19 -16.88
C ILE A 51 -8.33 -17.60 -17.43
N ASN A 52 -7.72 -18.53 -16.68
CA ASN A 52 -7.59 -19.93 -17.12
C ASN A 52 -8.95 -20.65 -17.21
N ALA A 53 -9.01 -21.73 -17.98
CA ALA A 53 -10.26 -22.43 -18.26
C ALA A 53 -10.97 -22.97 -17.00
N ALA A 54 -10.22 -23.47 -16.02
CA ALA A 54 -10.80 -23.99 -14.79
C ALA A 54 -11.47 -22.89 -13.97
N GLN A 55 -10.87 -21.71 -13.91
CA GLN A 55 -11.47 -20.56 -13.20
C GLN A 55 -12.65 -19.97 -13.98
N ARG A 56 -12.59 -19.93 -15.33
CA ARG A 56 -13.75 -19.52 -16.13
C ARG A 56 -14.96 -20.40 -15.88
N GLU A 57 -14.76 -21.72 -15.77
CA GLU A 57 -15.86 -22.64 -15.46
C GLU A 57 -16.48 -22.38 -14.08
N ARG A 58 -15.65 -22.12 -13.06
CA ARG A 58 -16.15 -21.75 -11.73
C ARG A 58 -16.95 -20.44 -11.74
N ILE A 59 -16.47 -19.44 -12.50
CA ILE A 59 -17.18 -18.17 -12.69
C ILE A 59 -18.51 -18.42 -13.42
N ARG A 60 -18.55 -19.25 -14.46
CA ARG A 60 -19.75 -19.60 -15.21
C ARG A 60 -20.83 -20.15 -14.28
N VAL A 61 -20.47 -21.12 -13.45
CA VAL A 61 -21.40 -21.72 -12.49
C VAL A 61 -21.87 -20.70 -11.47
N ALA A 62 -20.95 -19.90 -10.90
CA ALA A 62 -21.27 -18.94 -9.83
C ALA A 62 -22.16 -17.78 -10.31
N TYR A 63 -22.00 -17.35 -11.56
CA TYR A 63 -22.73 -16.21 -12.14
C TYR A 63 -23.77 -16.62 -13.20
N ASN A 64 -24.15 -17.89 -13.23
CA ASN A 64 -25.14 -18.42 -14.17
C ASN A 64 -24.90 -17.99 -15.63
N ASP A 65 -23.63 -18.10 -16.07
CA ASP A 65 -23.11 -17.69 -17.39
C ASP A 65 -23.27 -16.20 -17.74
N SER A 66 -23.61 -15.36 -16.77
CA SER A 66 -23.74 -13.92 -16.98
C SER A 66 -22.38 -13.22 -16.93
N VAL A 67 -21.85 -12.84 -18.09
CA VAL A 67 -20.56 -12.14 -18.21
C VAL A 67 -20.57 -10.74 -17.59
N ASN A 68 -21.73 -10.12 -17.51
CA ASN A 68 -21.90 -8.75 -17.05
C ASN A 68 -22.20 -8.63 -15.55
N ASP A 69 -22.40 -9.76 -14.87
CA ASP A 69 -22.66 -9.78 -13.42
C ASP A 69 -21.43 -10.15 -12.60
N VAL A 70 -20.33 -10.55 -13.26
CA VAL A 70 -19.09 -10.94 -12.58
C VAL A 70 -18.54 -9.75 -11.80
N ASP A 71 -18.47 -9.88 -10.47
CA ASP A 71 -17.91 -8.84 -9.61
C ASP A 71 -16.44 -8.55 -9.93
N LEU A 72 -16.02 -7.28 -9.83
CA LEU A 72 -14.65 -6.87 -10.05
C LEU A 72 -13.65 -7.67 -9.20
N PHE A 73 -13.97 -7.90 -7.92
CA PHE A 73 -13.10 -8.64 -7.02
C PHE A 73 -12.88 -10.08 -7.50
N VAL A 74 -13.95 -10.77 -7.89
CA VAL A 74 -13.88 -12.16 -8.36
C VAL A 74 -13.13 -12.25 -9.69
N GLY A 75 -13.48 -11.43 -10.67
CA GLY A 75 -12.81 -11.41 -11.97
C GLY A 75 -11.33 -11.06 -11.84
N GLY A 76 -11.00 -10.02 -11.10
CA GLY A 76 -9.62 -9.55 -10.92
C GLY A 76 -8.72 -10.56 -10.21
N LEU A 77 -9.22 -11.27 -9.18
CA LEU A 77 -8.46 -12.32 -8.50
C LEU A 77 -8.31 -13.61 -9.33
N SER A 78 -9.23 -13.83 -10.27
CA SER A 78 -9.20 -15.01 -11.13
C SER A 78 -8.23 -14.88 -12.31
N GLU A 79 -7.72 -13.66 -12.59
CA GLU A 79 -6.76 -13.45 -13.67
C GLU A 79 -5.44 -14.15 -13.38
N THR A 80 -4.82 -14.64 -14.46
CA THR A 80 -3.43 -15.11 -14.40
C THR A 80 -2.51 -13.90 -14.11
N PRO A 81 -1.65 -13.97 -13.08
CA PRO A 81 -0.73 -12.88 -12.78
C PRO A 81 0.16 -12.52 -13.98
N LEU A 82 0.44 -11.23 -14.15
CA LEU A 82 1.40 -10.77 -15.16
C LEU A 82 2.82 -11.19 -14.77
N PRO A 83 3.72 -11.41 -15.74
CA PRO A 83 5.12 -11.70 -15.43
C PRO A 83 5.73 -10.67 -14.49
N GLY A 84 6.33 -11.13 -13.39
CA GLY A 84 6.90 -10.27 -12.35
C GLY A 84 5.90 -9.54 -11.45
N SER A 85 4.62 -9.86 -11.55
CA SER A 85 3.55 -9.31 -10.71
C SER A 85 2.86 -10.41 -9.91
N THR A 86 2.26 -10.05 -8.79
CA THR A 86 1.36 -10.92 -8.02
C THR A 86 -0.10 -10.82 -8.46
N MET A 87 -0.39 -9.95 -9.43
CA MET A 87 -1.75 -9.62 -9.88
C MET A 87 -1.87 -9.69 -11.39
N GLY A 88 -3.08 -9.95 -11.87
CA GLY A 88 -3.44 -9.90 -13.27
C GLY A 88 -3.57 -8.48 -13.83
N ALA A 89 -3.90 -8.38 -15.11
CA ALA A 89 -3.87 -7.14 -15.86
C ALA A 89 -4.82 -6.06 -15.31
N THR A 90 -6.04 -6.46 -14.90
CA THR A 90 -7.05 -5.49 -14.44
C THR A 90 -6.67 -4.86 -13.10
N PHE A 91 -6.30 -5.66 -12.10
CA PHE A 91 -5.88 -5.11 -10.81
C PHE A 91 -4.55 -4.34 -10.91
N THR A 92 -3.60 -4.81 -11.70
CA THR A 92 -2.37 -4.07 -11.97
C THR A 92 -2.69 -2.70 -12.57
N CYS A 93 -3.57 -2.62 -13.56
CA CYS A 93 -4.00 -1.35 -14.16
C CYS A 93 -4.64 -0.41 -13.13
N ILE A 94 -5.57 -0.90 -12.32
CA ILE A 94 -6.26 -0.09 -11.31
C ILE A 94 -5.27 0.47 -10.29
N LEU A 95 -4.38 -0.38 -9.77
CA LEU A 95 -3.37 0.03 -8.79
C LEU A 95 -2.37 1.02 -9.38
N VAL A 96 -1.87 0.77 -10.57
CA VAL A 96 -0.94 1.71 -11.26
C VAL A 96 -1.60 3.08 -11.46
N LYS A 97 -2.86 3.12 -11.90
CA LYS A 97 -3.61 4.39 -12.02
C LYS A 97 -3.79 5.07 -10.67
N GLY A 98 -4.16 4.32 -9.63
CA GLY A 98 -4.32 4.83 -8.27
C GLY A 98 -3.03 5.43 -7.73
N PHE A 99 -1.93 4.68 -7.75
CA PHE A 99 -0.63 5.15 -7.28
C PHE A 99 -0.06 6.30 -8.11
N LYS A 100 -0.27 6.29 -9.43
CA LYS A 100 0.09 7.43 -10.28
C LYS A 100 -0.63 8.70 -9.83
N ASN A 101 -1.93 8.60 -9.57
CA ASN A 101 -2.72 9.75 -9.13
C ASN A 101 -2.29 10.25 -7.74
N LEU A 102 -2.02 9.34 -6.80
CA LEU A 102 -1.46 9.69 -5.49
C LEU A 102 -0.13 10.43 -5.64
N ARG A 103 0.80 9.88 -6.44
CA ARG A 103 2.12 10.50 -6.67
C ARG A 103 2.03 11.88 -7.30
N VAL A 104 1.15 12.06 -8.29
CA VAL A 104 1.02 13.33 -9.02
C VAL A 104 0.20 14.34 -8.22
N GLY A 105 -0.86 13.90 -7.53
CA GLY A 105 -1.78 14.75 -6.80
C GLY A 105 -1.25 15.22 -5.45
N ASP A 106 -0.36 14.46 -4.83
CA ASP A 106 0.23 14.85 -3.54
C ASP A 106 1.33 15.89 -3.73
N ARG A 107 1.07 17.12 -3.29
CA ARG A 107 2.08 18.19 -3.33
C ARG A 107 3.27 17.94 -2.40
N PHE A 108 3.14 17.06 -1.43
CA PHE A 108 4.18 16.66 -0.48
C PHE A 108 4.77 15.28 -0.81
N TRP A 109 4.55 14.77 -2.02
CA TRP A 109 5.17 13.51 -2.42
C TRP A 109 6.68 13.55 -2.16
N TYR A 110 7.18 12.54 -1.46
CA TYR A 110 8.55 12.53 -0.90
C TYR A 110 9.69 12.70 -1.92
N GLU A 111 9.45 12.45 -3.20
CA GLU A 111 10.44 12.64 -4.28
C GLU A 111 10.38 14.04 -4.91
N ARG A 112 9.45 14.90 -4.50
CA ARG A 112 9.39 16.26 -5.03
C ARG A 112 10.54 17.10 -4.49
N ASN A 113 11.23 17.79 -5.39
CA ASN A 113 12.27 18.73 -5.06
C ASN A 113 11.67 20.13 -4.82
N ASP A 114 10.98 20.28 -3.71
CA ASP A 114 10.44 21.55 -3.26
C ASP A 114 11.40 22.19 -2.26
N SER A 115 11.66 23.50 -2.41
CA SER A 115 12.64 24.21 -1.58
C SER A 115 12.24 24.30 -0.10
N TYR A 116 10.96 24.13 0.22
CA TYR A 116 10.45 24.23 1.59
C TYR A 116 10.18 22.89 2.25
N THR A 117 9.71 21.92 1.51
CA THR A 117 9.22 20.63 2.04
C THR A 117 9.96 19.42 1.47
N GLY A 118 10.78 19.61 0.44
CA GLY A 118 11.52 18.55 -0.23
C GLY A 118 12.66 18.02 0.64
N PHE A 119 12.89 16.72 0.54
CA PHE A 119 14.06 16.09 1.14
C PHE A 119 15.34 16.43 0.36
N THR A 120 16.46 16.55 1.06
CA THR A 120 17.78 16.59 0.41
C THR A 120 18.04 15.26 -0.30
N MET A 121 18.98 15.25 -1.27
CA MET A 121 19.36 13.99 -1.94
C MET A 121 19.91 12.95 -0.97
N GLY A 122 20.62 13.35 0.08
CA GLY A 122 21.09 12.45 1.14
C GLY A 122 19.92 11.81 1.89
N GLN A 123 18.95 12.61 2.30
CA GLN A 123 17.72 12.14 2.96
C GLN A 123 16.92 11.21 2.03
N LEU A 124 16.70 11.61 0.78
CA LEU A 124 15.96 10.81 -0.18
C LEU A 124 16.61 9.45 -0.44
N ASN A 125 17.94 9.43 -0.62
CA ASN A 125 18.68 8.18 -0.78
C ASN A 125 18.62 7.31 0.48
N SER A 126 18.64 7.93 1.65
CA SER A 126 18.47 7.22 2.92
C SER A 126 17.08 6.61 3.06
N ILE A 127 16.02 7.36 2.74
CA ILE A 127 14.62 6.85 2.73
C ILE A 127 14.48 5.64 1.81
N ARG A 128 15.10 5.68 0.62
CA ARG A 128 15.06 4.57 -0.35
C ARG A 128 15.75 3.28 0.14
N ASN A 129 16.54 3.35 1.20
CA ASN A 129 17.11 2.17 1.85
C ASN A 129 16.15 1.51 2.85
N ALA A 130 15.03 2.16 3.20
CA ALA A 130 14.01 1.56 4.07
C ALA A 130 13.31 0.41 3.33
N THR A 131 13.40 -0.79 3.89
CA THR A 131 12.74 -1.99 3.37
C THR A 131 11.88 -2.62 4.46
N LEU A 132 10.79 -3.30 4.06
CA LEU A 132 9.97 -4.04 5.03
C LEU A 132 10.77 -5.15 5.72
N ALA A 133 11.71 -5.79 5.02
CA ALA A 133 12.63 -6.76 5.63
C ALA A 133 13.39 -6.13 6.81
N ARG A 134 13.93 -4.92 6.64
CA ARG A 134 14.63 -4.22 7.72
C ARG A 134 13.69 -3.87 8.87
N VAL A 135 12.49 -3.37 8.57
CA VAL A 135 11.48 -3.06 9.61
C VAL A 135 11.14 -4.30 10.44
N LEU A 136 10.96 -5.46 9.79
CA LEU A 136 10.69 -6.71 10.48
C LEU A 136 11.89 -7.15 11.36
N CYS A 137 13.11 -7.04 10.83
CA CYS A 137 14.32 -7.34 11.61
C CYS A 137 14.47 -6.47 12.86
N ASP A 138 14.15 -5.18 12.74
CA ASP A 138 14.33 -4.21 13.84
C ASP A 138 13.24 -4.33 14.93
N ASN A 139 12.08 -4.89 14.60
CA ASN A 139 10.92 -4.87 15.47
C ASN A 139 10.41 -6.28 15.85
N SER A 140 11.14 -7.33 15.49
CA SER A 140 10.76 -8.70 15.80
C SER A 140 11.81 -9.39 16.66
N ASP A 141 11.37 -10.03 17.73
CA ASP A 141 12.24 -10.84 18.58
C ASP A 141 12.63 -12.14 17.85
N GLY A 142 13.92 -12.41 17.76
CA GLY A 142 14.44 -13.70 17.29
C GLY A 142 14.56 -13.87 15.77
N ILE A 143 14.26 -12.87 14.94
CA ILE A 143 14.55 -12.94 13.50
C ILE A 143 16.00 -12.56 13.25
N GLY A 144 16.86 -13.56 12.98
CA GLY A 144 18.26 -13.32 12.61
C GLY A 144 18.50 -13.21 11.10
N ARG A 145 17.64 -13.85 10.29
CA ARG A 145 17.76 -13.87 8.82
C ARG A 145 16.38 -13.77 8.18
N ILE A 146 16.29 -13.04 7.07
CA ILE A 146 15.05 -12.78 6.34
C ILE A 146 15.34 -12.65 4.83
N THR A 147 14.35 -12.91 3.99
CA THR A 147 14.45 -12.60 2.56
C THR A 147 14.44 -11.10 2.34
N PRO A 148 15.34 -10.51 1.51
CA PRO A 148 15.35 -9.08 1.22
C PRO A 148 14.02 -8.55 0.68
N ASN A 149 13.34 -9.32 -0.16
CA ASN A 149 11.97 -9.05 -0.57
C ASN A 149 11.02 -10.00 0.14
N VAL A 150 10.38 -9.52 1.19
CA VAL A 150 9.49 -10.32 2.05
C VAL A 150 8.15 -10.67 1.39
N PHE A 151 7.82 -10.08 0.25
CA PHE A 151 6.60 -10.38 -0.51
C PHE A 151 6.79 -11.52 -1.52
N LEU A 152 8.03 -11.98 -1.72
CA LEU A 152 8.35 -13.08 -2.61
C LEU A 152 8.82 -14.30 -1.82
N GLU A 153 8.52 -15.47 -2.33
CA GLU A 153 9.06 -16.71 -1.81
C GLU A 153 10.60 -16.73 -1.88
N ARG A 154 11.18 -17.51 -1.01
CA ARG A 154 12.62 -17.75 -1.02
C ARG A 154 13.04 -18.38 -2.35
N SER A 155 14.07 -17.83 -2.96
CA SER A 155 14.66 -18.31 -4.21
C SER A 155 16.15 -17.99 -4.25
N VAL A 156 16.85 -18.43 -5.29
CA VAL A 156 18.28 -18.10 -5.48
C VAL A 156 18.52 -16.57 -5.52
N SER A 157 17.60 -15.81 -6.09
CA SER A 157 17.68 -14.35 -6.17
C SER A 157 17.08 -13.63 -4.96
N ASN A 158 16.42 -14.34 -4.05
CA ASN A 158 15.78 -13.82 -2.85
C ASN A 158 16.04 -14.76 -1.67
N ASP A 159 17.32 -15.09 -1.44
CA ASP A 159 17.70 -15.99 -0.35
C ASP A 159 17.76 -15.27 1.00
N LEU A 160 17.75 -16.06 2.07
CA LEU A 160 17.85 -15.56 3.43
C LEU A 160 19.15 -14.77 3.63
N THR A 161 19.00 -13.53 4.01
CA THR A 161 20.07 -12.58 4.28
C THR A 161 20.08 -12.25 5.77
N ASP A 162 21.27 -12.08 6.34
CA ASP A 162 21.43 -11.67 7.73
C ASP A 162 20.82 -10.27 7.94
N CYS A 163 20.05 -10.11 9.01
CA CYS A 163 19.39 -8.84 9.36
C CYS A 163 20.37 -7.67 9.47
N PHE A 164 21.59 -7.92 10.00
CA PHE A 164 22.60 -6.86 10.16
C PHE A 164 23.21 -6.42 8.82
N SER A 165 23.12 -7.23 7.77
CA SER A 165 23.61 -6.88 6.44
C SER A 165 22.60 -6.07 5.61
N LEU A 166 21.34 -5.98 6.05
CA LEU A 166 20.33 -5.17 5.39
C LEU A 166 20.64 -3.68 5.54
N LYS A 167 20.38 -2.92 4.48
CA LYS A 167 20.54 -1.46 4.50
C LYS A 167 19.66 -0.83 5.57
N ILE A 168 20.16 0.22 6.19
CA ILE A 168 19.47 1.00 7.22
C ILE A 168 19.24 2.43 6.74
N VAL A 169 18.24 3.09 7.33
CA VAL A 169 18.05 4.53 7.16
C VAL A 169 19.18 5.26 7.90
N ASN A 170 19.94 6.11 7.19
CA ASN A 170 20.99 6.90 7.78
C ASN A 170 20.43 8.17 8.42
N LEU A 171 20.18 8.15 9.72
CA LEU A 171 19.62 9.29 10.46
C LEU A 171 20.57 10.49 10.55
N ASN A 172 21.86 10.35 10.21
CA ASN A 172 22.77 11.48 10.18
C ASN A 172 22.40 12.53 9.11
N GLU A 173 21.59 12.14 8.11
CA GLU A 173 21.06 13.08 7.11
C GLU A 173 20.03 14.07 7.68
N TRP A 174 19.50 13.80 8.90
CA TRP A 174 18.54 14.64 9.61
C TRP A 174 19.13 15.37 10.82
N LYS A 175 20.46 15.23 11.08
CA LYS A 175 21.08 16.00 12.17
C LYS A 175 21.01 17.49 11.90
N GLU A 176 20.53 18.24 12.87
CA GLU A 176 20.61 19.70 12.87
C GLU A 176 22.07 20.14 12.75
N GLY A 177 22.33 21.16 11.93
CA GLY A 177 23.68 21.65 11.63
C GLY A 177 24.19 21.31 10.23
N LYS A 178 23.60 20.38 9.50
CA LYS A 178 23.67 20.32 8.02
C LYS A 178 22.63 21.29 7.44
N ARG A 179 22.72 22.60 7.79
CA ARG A 179 21.82 23.61 7.25
C ARG A 179 21.93 23.60 5.73
N LEU A 180 20.77 23.56 5.07
CA LEU A 180 20.63 24.14 3.74
C LEU A 180 21.26 25.53 3.75
N PRO A 181 21.99 25.95 2.70
CA PRO A 181 22.55 27.29 2.65
C PRO A 181 21.49 28.31 2.96
N ASP A 182 21.84 29.31 3.79
CA ASP A 182 20.99 30.38 4.26
C ASP A 182 20.19 31.03 3.11
N ARG A 183 19.05 30.49 2.80
CA ARG A 183 18.05 31.14 1.96
C ARG A 183 16.76 31.19 2.70
N LEU A 184 16.46 32.45 3.07
CA LEU A 184 15.19 32.96 3.57
C LEU A 184 14.99 32.86 5.09
N TYR A 185 15.75 33.67 5.80
CA TYR A 185 15.27 34.27 7.03
C TYR A 185 14.10 35.19 6.65
N PHE A 186 12.87 34.79 6.93
CA PHE A 186 11.76 35.72 6.97
C PHE A 186 11.78 36.42 8.32
N PRO A 187 12.04 37.74 8.39
CA PRO A 187 11.81 38.48 9.62
C PRO A 187 10.31 38.47 9.90
N GLY A 188 9.88 37.70 10.90
CA GLY A 188 8.47 37.54 11.26
C GLY A 188 7.97 36.10 11.38
N ALA A 189 8.78 35.09 11.13
CA ALA A 189 8.43 33.72 11.52
C ALA A 189 8.48 33.64 13.05
N MET A 190 7.32 33.61 13.70
CA MET A 190 7.21 33.28 15.12
C MET A 190 7.99 31.96 15.37
N GLU A 191 8.92 32.00 16.33
CA GLU A 191 9.45 30.80 16.96
C GLU A 191 8.27 29.96 17.41
N ILE A 192 7.98 28.90 16.66
CA ILE A 192 6.95 27.95 17.05
C ILE A 192 7.62 27.03 18.06
N ASP A 193 7.45 27.35 19.33
CA ASP A 193 7.75 26.48 20.43
C ASP A 193 7.08 25.13 20.20
N GLN A 194 7.89 24.08 20.02
CA GLN A 194 7.41 22.73 19.71
C GLN A 194 6.43 22.18 20.76
N GLN A 195 6.53 22.65 22.02
CA GLN A 195 5.59 22.31 23.09
C GLN A 195 4.20 22.93 22.86
N ASN A 196 4.11 24.10 22.25
CA ASN A 196 2.85 24.76 21.91
C ASN A 196 2.20 24.19 20.64
N LEU A 197 2.97 23.58 19.75
CA LEU A 197 2.43 22.97 18.52
C LEU A 197 1.65 21.69 18.83
N CYS A 198 2.16 20.85 19.75
CA CYS A 198 1.46 19.66 20.23
C CYS A 198 0.11 20.05 20.87
N HIS A 199 0.09 21.06 21.74
CA HIS A 199 -1.14 21.53 22.39
C HIS A 199 -2.17 22.15 21.43
N LYS A 200 -1.73 22.90 20.41
CA LYS A 200 -2.66 23.58 19.49
C LYS A 200 -3.24 22.69 18.40
N ILE A 201 -2.49 21.71 17.91
CA ILE A 201 -2.96 20.78 16.88
C ILE A 201 -3.79 19.65 17.50
N PHE A 202 -3.35 19.08 18.62
CA PHE A 202 -4.07 17.97 19.27
C PHE A 202 -5.33 18.43 20.00
N ALA A 203 -5.34 19.60 20.62
CA ALA A 203 -6.55 20.12 21.30
C ALA A 203 -7.69 20.47 20.34
N ARG A 204 -7.42 20.71 19.05
CA ARG A 204 -8.46 20.97 18.04
C ARG A 204 -9.03 19.72 17.39
N VAL A 205 -8.27 18.63 17.34
CA VAL A 205 -8.65 17.41 16.58
C VAL A 205 -9.10 16.27 17.51
N PHE A 206 -8.59 16.21 18.74
CA PHE A 206 -8.88 15.13 19.69
C PHE A 206 -9.20 15.68 21.09
N ARG A 207 -10.38 16.28 21.28
CA ARG A 207 -10.89 16.54 22.63
C ARG A 207 -11.22 15.22 23.30
N GLY A 208 -10.37 14.77 24.22
CA GLY A 208 -10.73 13.69 25.15
C GLY A 208 -9.80 12.49 25.29
N THR A 209 -8.61 12.46 24.70
CA THR A 209 -7.65 11.38 24.93
C THR A 209 -6.35 11.93 25.54
N GLY A 210 -6.04 11.53 26.78
CA GLY A 210 -4.91 12.00 27.57
C GLY A 210 -3.51 11.56 27.09
N TRP A 211 -3.13 11.89 25.86
CA TRP A 211 -1.87 11.49 25.21
C TRP A 211 -0.84 12.63 25.14
N CYS A 212 -0.79 13.51 26.12
CA CYS A 212 0.36 14.39 26.34
C CYS A 212 0.69 14.36 27.82
N SER A 213 1.39 13.32 28.28
CA SER A 213 2.00 13.30 29.59
C SER A 213 3.42 13.88 29.49
N THR A 214 3.63 14.98 30.17
CA THR A 214 4.94 15.57 30.44
C THR A 214 5.56 14.84 31.63
N ASP A 215 6.06 13.64 31.44
CA ASP A 215 6.94 13.01 32.44
C ASP A 215 8.04 12.22 31.74
N ARG A 216 9.17 12.83 31.74
CA ARG A 216 10.61 12.52 31.72
C ARG A 216 11.39 13.16 30.63
#